data_42333fd1b461323f0127125e6ca39d25
#
_entry.id   42333fd1b461323f0127125e6ca39d25
#
_cell.length_a   1.000
_cell.length_b   1.000
_cell.length_c   1.000
_cell.angle_alpha   90.00
_cell.angle_beta   90.00
_cell.angle_gamma   90.00
#
_symmetry.space_group_name_H-M   'P 1'
#
loop_
_entity.id
_entity.type
_entity.pdbx_description
1 polymer ?
#
loop_
_entity_poly.entity_id
_entity_poly.type
_entity_poly.pdbx_seq_one_letter_code
_entity_poly.pdbx_strand_id
1 'polypeptide(L)'
;MCQLLGMNCNVPTDICFSFAGFRARGGLTDHHRDGWGIAFFEGRGVRIFLDPAPSAHSPVAELVRDYPIRSLNVIAHIRKATQGDIRLENTHPFQRELWGRYWIFAHNGNLKDFAPQRSGRFLPVGCTDSELAFCHILDTLATRFPEGAPEPAA
;
A
#
# COMPACT_ATOMS: atom_id res chain seq x y z
N MET A 1 2.07 -3.84 15.73
CA MET A 1 1.15 -3.60 14.59
C MET A 1 1.68 -2.42 13.79
N CYS A 2 1.49 -2.43 12.48
CA CYS A 2 1.84 -1.33 11.59
C CYS A 2 0.91 -0.11 11.78
N GLN A 3 1.14 0.99 11.05
CA GLN A 3 0.22 2.11 10.98
C GLN A 3 -0.36 2.17 9.56
N LEU A 4 -1.66 2.35 9.45
CA LEU A 4 -2.37 2.46 8.18
C LEU A 4 -3.20 3.74 8.17
N LEU A 5 -3.11 4.50 7.09
CA LEU A 5 -3.89 5.71 6.86
C LEU A 5 -4.58 5.58 5.50
N GLY A 6 -5.89 5.77 5.49
CA GLY A 6 -6.71 5.85 4.28
C GLY A 6 -7.41 7.20 4.21
N MET A 7 -7.51 7.77 3.01
CA MET A 7 -8.31 8.94 2.69
C MET A 7 -9.21 8.61 1.50
N ASN A 8 -10.48 8.94 1.62
CA ASN A 8 -11.44 8.95 0.53
C ASN A 8 -12.25 10.24 0.60
N CYS A 9 -12.20 11.05 -0.44
CA CYS A 9 -12.80 12.39 -0.49
C CYS A 9 -13.68 12.54 -1.72
N ASN A 10 -14.69 13.41 -1.65
CA ASN A 10 -15.54 13.77 -2.76
C ASN A 10 -14.95 14.87 -3.67
N VAL A 11 -13.88 15.54 -3.20
CA VAL A 11 -13.09 16.52 -3.98
C VAL A 11 -11.60 16.21 -3.83
N PRO A 12 -10.77 16.44 -4.85
CA PRO A 12 -9.33 16.23 -4.75
C PRO A 12 -8.73 17.09 -3.63
N THR A 13 -8.13 16.42 -2.65
CA THR A 13 -7.57 17.02 -1.43
C THR A 13 -6.12 16.58 -1.26
N ASP A 14 -5.25 17.45 -0.79
CA ASP A 14 -3.93 17.07 -0.36
C ASP A 14 -3.95 16.46 1.05
N ILE A 15 -2.93 15.68 1.36
CA ILE A 15 -2.82 14.96 2.65
C ILE A 15 -1.67 15.53 3.51
N CYS A 16 -1.05 16.63 3.12
CA CYS A 16 0.17 17.14 3.73
C CYS A 16 0.08 17.26 5.26
N PHE A 17 -1.01 17.81 5.78
CA PHE A 17 -1.22 17.95 7.22
C PHE A 17 -1.32 16.60 7.93
N SER A 18 -2.18 15.70 7.44
CA SER A 18 -2.36 14.37 8.02
C SER A 18 -1.10 13.52 7.90
N PHE A 19 -0.40 13.63 6.77
CA PHE A 19 0.84 12.92 6.51
C PHE A 19 1.99 13.39 7.41
N ALA A 20 2.08 14.68 7.73
CA ALA A 20 3.08 15.18 8.65
C ALA A 20 3.01 14.51 10.03
N GLY A 21 1.81 14.37 10.60
CA GLY A 21 1.60 13.64 11.85
C GLY A 21 1.79 12.13 11.71
N PHE A 22 1.33 11.55 10.59
CA PHE A 22 1.48 10.12 10.32
C PHE A 22 2.95 9.73 10.17
N ARG A 23 3.73 10.46 9.37
CA ARG A 23 5.15 10.26 9.14
C ARG A 23 5.96 10.21 10.44
N ALA A 24 5.64 11.08 11.41
CA ALA A 24 6.35 11.12 12.69
C ALA A 24 6.28 9.81 13.47
N ARG A 25 5.24 8.99 13.26
CA ARG A 25 5.09 7.66 13.87
C ARG A 25 6.13 6.66 13.38
N GLY A 26 6.72 6.91 12.23
CA GLY A 26 7.76 6.07 11.65
C GLY A 26 9.16 6.35 12.19
N GLY A 27 9.35 6.29 13.49
CA GLY A 27 10.65 6.36 14.14
C GLY A 27 10.92 7.58 15.01
N LEU A 28 9.98 8.54 15.10
CA LEU A 28 10.11 9.69 16.02
C LEU A 28 9.19 9.54 17.24
N THR A 29 7.90 9.36 17.03
CA THR A 29 6.91 9.25 18.12
C THR A 29 6.51 7.80 18.44
N ASP A 30 6.87 6.84 17.55
CA ASP A 30 6.60 5.41 17.70
C ASP A 30 7.76 4.57 17.16
N HIS A 31 7.70 3.24 17.36
CA HIS A 31 8.77 2.28 17.06
C HIS A 31 8.63 1.62 15.66
N HIS A 32 7.84 2.20 14.75
CA HIS A 32 7.60 1.67 13.40
C HIS A 32 8.70 2.17 12.45
N ARG A 33 9.79 1.40 12.30
CA ARG A 33 11.00 1.86 11.58
C ARG A 33 11.34 1.03 10.34
N ASP A 34 10.46 0.13 9.92
CA ASP A 34 10.80 -0.95 8.99
C ASP A 34 10.25 -0.68 7.58
N GLY A 35 10.21 0.59 7.22
CA GLY A 35 9.74 1.07 5.92
C GLY A 35 8.36 1.74 5.96
N TRP A 36 8.07 2.49 4.91
CA TRP A 36 6.81 3.19 4.72
C TRP A 36 6.50 3.37 3.24
N GLY A 37 5.26 3.67 2.95
CA GLY A 37 4.88 4.10 1.61
C GLY A 37 3.51 4.74 1.57
N ILE A 38 3.25 5.41 0.45
CA ILE A 38 2.02 6.12 0.18
C ILE A 38 1.68 6.05 -1.30
N ALA A 39 0.40 5.85 -1.62
CA ALA A 39 -0.13 5.83 -2.96
C ALA A 39 -1.24 6.86 -3.11
N PHE A 40 -1.17 7.66 -4.18
CA PHE A 40 -2.15 8.65 -4.58
C PHE A 40 -2.79 8.22 -5.89
N PHE A 41 -4.11 8.19 -5.95
CA PHE A 41 -4.83 7.91 -7.19
C PHE A 41 -5.07 9.20 -7.98
N GLU A 42 -4.55 9.27 -9.19
CA GLU A 42 -4.64 10.41 -10.10
C GLU A 42 -5.28 9.97 -11.43
N GLY A 43 -6.59 10.10 -11.54
CA GLY A 43 -7.34 9.57 -12.68
C GLY A 43 -7.19 8.06 -12.80
N ARG A 44 -6.65 7.58 -13.93
CA ARG A 44 -6.33 6.15 -14.13
C ARG A 44 -4.97 5.75 -13.61
N GLY A 45 -4.13 6.73 -13.25
CA GLY A 45 -2.78 6.50 -12.76
C GLY A 45 -2.71 6.40 -11.24
N VAL A 46 -1.59 5.89 -10.76
CA VAL A 46 -1.24 5.89 -9.34
C VAL A 46 0.18 6.40 -9.19
N ARG A 47 0.33 7.41 -8.36
CA ARG A 47 1.66 7.88 -7.93
C ARG A 47 1.97 7.19 -6.61
N ILE A 48 3.07 6.47 -6.57
CA ILE A 48 3.47 5.71 -5.39
C ILE A 48 4.89 6.08 -4.96
N PHE A 49 5.07 6.23 -3.66
CA PHE A 49 6.37 6.45 -3.02
C PHE A 49 6.57 5.36 -1.98
N LEU A 50 7.72 4.69 -2.04
CA LEU A 50 8.11 3.62 -1.13
C LEU A 50 9.53 3.88 -0.66
N ASP A 51 9.78 3.65 0.62
CA ASP A 51 11.13 3.73 1.20
C ASP A 51 11.25 2.70 2.33
N PRO A 52 12.25 1.82 2.32
CA PRO A 52 12.51 0.89 3.42
C PRO A 52 13.09 1.57 4.67
N ALA A 53 13.53 2.83 4.56
CA ALA A 53 13.98 3.63 5.70
C ALA A 53 12.81 4.13 6.57
N PRO A 54 13.07 4.51 7.83
CA PRO A 54 12.05 5.11 8.70
C PRO A 54 11.47 6.40 8.13
N SER A 55 10.14 6.55 8.08
CA SER A 55 9.48 7.71 7.47
C SER A 55 9.84 9.04 8.13
N ALA A 56 10.13 9.04 9.42
CA ALA A 56 10.53 10.26 10.14
C ALA A 56 11.83 10.89 9.61
N HIS A 57 12.71 10.07 9.04
CA HIS A 57 14.05 10.48 8.57
C HIS A 57 14.24 10.30 7.06
N SER A 58 13.20 9.92 6.34
CA SER A 58 13.24 9.69 4.89
C SER A 58 13.17 11.01 4.12
N PRO A 59 14.14 11.33 3.25
CA PRO A 59 14.07 12.48 2.35
C PRO A 59 12.88 12.39 1.39
N VAL A 60 12.48 11.17 1.00
CA VAL A 60 11.29 10.92 0.17
C VAL A 60 10.02 11.31 0.92
N ALA A 61 9.94 11.02 2.23
CA ALA A 61 8.82 11.44 3.06
C ALA A 61 8.77 12.98 3.26
N GLU A 62 9.91 13.64 3.27
CA GLU A 62 9.97 15.11 3.27
C GLU A 62 9.43 15.70 1.97
N LEU A 63 9.86 15.16 0.83
CA LEU A 63 9.32 15.54 -0.47
C LEU A 63 7.79 15.40 -0.51
N VAL A 64 7.25 14.26 -0.07
CA VAL A 64 5.79 14.00 -0.06
C VAL A 64 5.07 14.96 0.86
N ARG A 65 5.64 15.31 2.02
CA ARG A 65 5.07 16.30 2.94
C ARG A 65 4.97 17.69 2.32
N ASP A 66 6.01 18.09 1.59
CA ASP A 66 6.16 19.45 1.11
C ASP A 66 5.58 19.65 -0.31
N TYR A 67 5.28 18.57 -1.02
CA TYR A 67 4.69 18.61 -2.36
C TYR A 67 3.19 18.27 -2.31
N PRO A 68 2.29 19.25 -2.49
CA PRO A 68 0.84 19.06 -2.31
C PRO A 68 0.24 18.27 -3.48
N ILE A 69 0.25 16.96 -3.38
CA ILE A 69 -0.41 16.04 -4.32
C ILE A 69 -1.88 15.96 -3.96
N ARG A 70 -2.76 16.39 -4.87
CA ARG A 70 -4.22 16.35 -4.67
C ARG A 70 -4.79 15.07 -5.25
N SER A 71 -5.51 14.32 -4.43
CA SER A 71 -6.11 13.04 -4.80
C SER A 71 -7.48 12.86 -4.15
N LEU A 72 -8.34 12.05 -4.76
CA LEU A 72 -9.60 11.59 -4.16
C LEU A 72 -9.36 10.44 -3.17
N ASN A 73 -8.37 9.61 -3.44
CA ASN A 73 -8.06 8.43 -2.64
C ASN A 73 -6.56 8.34 -2.36
N VAL A 74 -6.22 8.14 -1.11
CA VAL A 74 -4.83 7.91 -0.68
C VAL A 74 -4.78 6.73 0.27
N ILE A 75 -3.75 5.90 0.13
CA ILE A 75 -3.42 4.84 1.07
C ILE A 75 -1.98 5.04 1.50
N ALA A 76 -1.72 5.16 2.79
CA ALA A 76 -0.38 5.21 3.35
C ALA A 76 -0.18 4.16 4.45
N HIS A 77 1.02 3.62 4.54
CA HIS A 77 1.37 2.57 5.48
C HIS A 77 2.76 2.82 6.07
N ILE A 78 2.90 2.61 7.38
CA ILE A 78 4.20 2.56 8.06
C ILE A 78 4.35 1.16 8.64
N ARG A 79 5.42 0.50 8.23
CA ARG A 79 5.69 -0.89 8.57
C ARG A 79 6.34 -1.02 9.93
N LYS A 80 5.87 -2.03 10.69
CA LYS A 80 6.61 -2.69 11.76
C LYS A 80 6.71 -4.16 11.37
N ALA A 81 7.89 -4.59 10.98
CA ALA A 81 8.12 -5.95 10.50
C ALA A 81 7.87 -6.96 11.62
N THR A 82 6.95 -7.88 11.36
CA THR A 82 6.72 -9.08 12.15
C THR A 82 7.18 -10.31 11.37
N GLN A 83 7.18 -10.19 10.04
CA GLN A 83 7.64 -11.18 9.07
C GLN A 83 8.30 -10.49 7.89
N GLY A 84 9.29 -11.14 7.28
CA GLY A 84 10.04 -10.63 6.14
C GLY A 84 11.05 -9.55 6.48
N ASP A 85 12.12 -9.51 5.69
CA ASP A 85 13.22 -8.56 5.84
C ASP A 85 12.76 -7.10 5.60
N ILE A 86 13.55 -6.15 6.13
CA ILE A 86 13.39 -4.72 5.81
C ILE A 86 14.00 -4.49 4.43
N ARG A 87 13.14 -4.50 3.41
CA ARG A 87 13.50 -4.34 2.00
C ARG A 87 12.37 -3.64 1.25
N LEU A 88 12.71 -3.05 0.11
CA LEU A 88 11.75 -2.30 -0.69
C LEU A 88 10.59 -3.18 -1.17
N GLU A 89 10.87 -4.39 -1.62
CA GLU A 89 9.87 -5.36 -2.09
C GLU A 89 8.90 -5.82 -0.99
N ASN A 90 9.23 -5.61 0.28
CA ASN A 90 8.40 -5.92 1.44
C ASN A 90 7.68 -4.69 2.01
N THR A 91 7.77 -3.55 1.33
CA THR A 91 7.22 -2.26 1.78
C THR A 91 5.85 -2.01 1.15
N HIS A 92 4.85 -1.72 1.98
CA HIS A 92 3.49 -1.36 1.53
C HIS A 92 3.38 0.11 1.12
N PRO A 93 2.39 0.47 0.30
CA PRO A 93 1.38 -0.40 -0.33
C PRO A 93 1.94 -1.15 -1.54
N PHE A 94 1.39 -2.33 -1.81
CA PHE A 94 1.68 -3.10 -3.01
C PHE A 94 0.81 -2.64 -4.18
N GLN A 95 1.35 -2.72 -5.40
CA GLN A 95 0.65 -2.37 -6.63
C GLN A 95 0.70 -3.54 -7.62
N ARG A 96 -0.44 -3.83 -8.24
CA ARG A 96 -0.57 -4.75 -9.38
C ARG A 96 -1.57 -4.18 -10.38
N GLU A 97 -1.46 -4.66 -11.62
CA GLU A 97 -2.45 -4.38 -12.66
C GLU A 97 -3.42 -5.56 -12.78
N LEU A 98 -4.72 -5.27 -12.91
CA LEU A 98 -5.75 -6.23 -13.32
C LEU A 98 -6.88 -5.48 -14.05
N TRP A 99 -7.25 -5.94 -15.24
CA TRP A 99 -8.30 -5.38 -16.12
C TRP A 99 -8.04 -3.94 -16.56
N GLY A 100 -6.77 -3.58 -16.83
CA GLY A 100 -6.38 -2.23 -17.23
C GLY A 100 -6.49 -1.19 -16.11
N ARG A 101 -6.50 -1.61 -14.85
CA ARG A 101 -6.56 -0.77 -13.65
C ARG A 101 -5.46 -1.13 -12.67
N TYR A 102 -4.97 -0.13 -11.95
CA TYR A 102 -4.09 -0.36 -10.82
C TYR A 102 -4.87 -0.71 -9.56
N TRP A 103 -4.47 -1.78 -8.93
CA TRP A 103 -4.92 -2.23 -7.63
C TRP A 103 -3.86 -1.94 -6.60
N ILE A 104 -4.25 -1.28 -5.53
CA ILE A 104 -3.35 -0.91 -4.43
C ILE A 104 -3.80 -1.60 -3.17
N PHE A 105 -2.86 -2.24 -2.48
CA PHE A 105 -3.15 -3.00 -1.29
C PHE A 105 -2.20 -2.67 -0.15
N ALA A 106 -2.75 -2.44 1.02
CA ALA A 106 -2.00 -2.36 2.27
C ALA A 106 -2.74 -3.15 3.35
N HIS A 107 -1.99 -3.85 4.17
CA HIS A 107 -2.53 -4.68 5.24
C HIS A 107 -1.80 -4.38 6.56
N ASN A 108 -2.58 -4.18 7.61
CA ASN A 108 -2.06 -4.03 8.97
C ASN A 108 -2.48 -5.24 9.80
N GLY A 109 -1.67 -6.27 9.79
CA GLY A 109 -1.94 -7.52 10.49
C GLY A 109 -0.84 -8.57 10.27
N ASN A 110 -1.14 -9.80 10.66
CA ASN A 110 -0.31 -10.97 10.46
C ASN A 110 -1.23 -12.16 10.14
N LEU A 111 -1.10 -12.73 8.95
CA LEU A 111 -1.89 -13.86 8.48
C LEU A 111 -1.18 -15.16 8.86
N LYS A 112 -1.48 -15.65 10.04
CA LYS A 112 -0.94 -16.94 10.52
C LYS A 112 -1.48 -18.08 9.67
N ASP A 113 -0.60 -19.02 9.34
CA ASP A 113 -0.95 -20.26 8.61
C ASP A 113 -1.63 -20.02 7.24
N PHE A 114 -1.43 -18.83 6.65
CA PHE A 114 -1.99 -18.48 5.36
C PHE A 114 -1.11 -19.03 4.23
N ALA A 115 -1.53 -20.14 3.65
CA ALA A 115 -0.86 -20.84 2.55
C ALA A 115 -1.83 -21.12 1.39
N PRO A 116 -2.28 -20.09 0.64
CA PRO A 116 -3.26 -20.26 -0.42
C PRO A 116 -2.68 -21.04 -1.61
N GLN A 117 -3.56 -21.75 -2.34
CA GLN A 117 -3.19 -22.25 -3.65
C GLN A 117 -2.89 -21.10 -4.60
N ARG A 118 -1.81 -21.21 -5.37
CA ARG A 118 -1.38 -20.18 -6.31
C ARG A 118 -1.78 -20.58 -7.73
N SER A 119 -2.42 -19.68 -8.46
CA SER A 119 -2.71 -19.87 -9.89
C SER A 119 -1.46 -19.62 -10.75
N GLY A 120 -0.50 -18.88 -10.23
CA GLY A 120 0.72 -18.47 -10.92
C GLY A 120 0.58 -17.23 -11.80
N ARG A 121 -0.59 -16.60 -11.88
CA ARG A 121 -0.80 -15.34 -12.61
C ARG A 121 -0.21 -14.15 -11.86
N PHE A 122 -0.44 -14.07 -10.55
CA PHE A 122 0.14 -13.07 -9.68
C PHE A 122 1.11 -13.73 -8.70
N LEU A 123 2.36 -13.29 -8.73
CA LEU A 123 3.41 -13.83 -7.87
C LEU A 123 3.92 -12.74 -6.93
N PRO A 124 4.16 -13.06 -5.65
CA PRO A 124 4.85 -12.14 -4.75
C PRO A 124 6.30 -11.97 -5.19
N VAL A 125 6.82 -10.74 -5.09
CA VAL A 125 8.22 -10.40 -5.31
C VAL A 125 9.00 -10.50 -4.00
N GLY A 126 8.37 -10.04 -2.91
CA GLY A 126 8.90 -10.15 -1.56
C GLY A 126 8.51 -11.46 -0.86
N CYS A 127 8.58 -11.45 0.45
CA CYS A 127 8.34 -12.62 1.28
C CYS A 127 7.28 -12.38 2.39
N THR A 128 6.46 -11.33 2.25
CA THR A 128 5.43 -11.02 3.24
C THR A 128 4.14 -11.80 2.98
N ASP A 129 3.46 -12.20 4.06
CA ASP A 129 2.11 -12.77 4.04
C ASP A 129 1.10 -11.84 3.37
N SER A 130 1.27 -10.55 3.54
CA SER A 130 0.42 -9.50 2.99
C SER A 130 0.50 -9.43 1.46
N GLU A 131 1.69 -9.52 0.86
CA GLU A 131 1.85 -9.55 -0.58
C GLU A 131 1.29 -10.85 -1.17
N LEU A 132 1.52 -11.97 -0.49
CA LEU A 132 0.94 -13.26 -0.86
C LEU A 132 -0.60 -13.20 -0.86
N ALA A 133 -1.19 -12.56 0.16
CA ALA A 133 -2.64 -12.36 0.24
C ALA A 133 -3.15 -11.49 -0.92
N PHE A 134 -2.44 -10.43 -1.25
CA PHE A 134 -2.80 -9.57 -2.37
C PHE A 134 -2.79 -10.33 -3.70
N CYS A 135 -1.73 -11.11 -3.96
CA CYS A 135 -1.65 -11.97 -5.15
C CYS A 135 -2.82 -12.96 -5.20
N HIS A 136 -3.13 -13.60 -4.08
CA HIS A 136 -4.26 -14.55 -3.99
C HIS A 136 -5.62 -13.88 -4.24
N ILE A 137 -5.84 -12.67 -3.73
CA ILE A 137 -7.07 -11.90 -3.98
C ILE A 137 -7.20 -11.63 -5.49
N LEU A 138 -6.14 -11.16 -6.13
CA LEU A 138 -6.17 -10.85 -7.57
C LEU A 138 -6.33 -12.11 -8.43
N ASP A 139 -5.70 -13.23 -8.07
CA ASP A 139 -5.88 -14.52 -8.72
C ASP A 139 -7.35 -14.97 -8.63
N THR A 140 -7.94 -14.84 -7.44
CA THR A 140 -9.34 -15.20 -7.20
C THR A 140 -10.29 -14.32 -8.02
N LEU A 141 -10.06 -13.00 -8.04
CA LEU A 141 -10.85 -12.06 -8.84
C LEU A 141 -10.75 -12.37 -10.34
N ALA A 142 -9.52 -12.57 -10.84
CA ALA A 142 -9.29 -12.88 -12.25
C ALA A 142 -9.94 -14.20 -12.69
N THR A 143 -9.96 -15.19 -11.80
CA THR A 143 -10.62 -16.48 -12.05
C THR A 143 -12.14 -16.35 -12.02
N ARG A 144 -12.68 -15.61 -11.06
CA ARG A 144 -14.11 -15.43 -10.88
C ARG A 144 -14.73 -14.54 -11.95
N PHE A 145 -13.98 -13.57 -12.46
CA PHE A 145 -14.44 -12.59 -13.44
C PHE A 145 -13.48 -12.51 -14.64
N PRO A 146 -13.41 -13.56 -15.48
CA PRO A 146 -12.45 -13.64 -16.59
C PRO A 146 -12.66 -12.59 -17.65
N GLU A 147 -13.90 -12.11 -17.84
CA GLU A 147 -14.27 -11.11 -18.86
C GLU A 147 -13.97 -9.66 -18.40
N GLY A 148 -13.62 -9.44 -17.16
CA GLY A 148 -13.32 -8.12 -16.61
C GLY A 148 -13.96 -7.85 -15.25
N ALA A 149 -13.76 -6.62 -14.75
CA ALA A 149 -14.35 -6.21 -13.48
C ALA A 149 -15.88 -6.29 -13.53
N PRO A 150 -16.55 -6.84 -12.49
CA PRO A 150 -18.00 -6.81 -12.41
C PRO A 150 -18.49 -5.36 -12.35
N GLU A 151 -19.67 -5.09 -12.93
CA GLU A 151 -20.33 -3.80 -12.76
C GLU A 151 -20.62 -3.56 -11.27
N PRO A 152 -20.43 -2.31 -10.77
CA PRO A 152 -20.84 -1.97 -9.42
C PRO A 152 -22.33 -2.27 -9.23
N ALA A 153 -22.68 -2.87 -8.09
CA ALA A 153 -24.08 -2.98 -7.73
C ALA A 153 -24.70 -1.56 -7.63
N ALA A 154 -25.82 -1.37 -8.30
CA ALA A 154 -26.54 -0.10 -8.31
C ALA A 154 -27.11 0.24 -6.93
#